data_7f3e1a26b7158f9f97770dd256d760e0
#
_entry.id   7f3e1a26b7158f9f97770dd256d760e0
#
_cell.length_a   1.000
_cell.length_b   1.000
_cell.length_c   1.000
_cell.angle_alpha   90.00
_cell.angle_beta   90.00
_cell.angle_gamma   90.00
#
_symmetry.space_group_name_H-M   'P 1'
#
loop_
_entity.id
_entity.type
_entity.pdbx_description
1 polymer ?
#
loop_
_entity_poly.entity_id
_entity_poly.type
_entity_poly.pdbx_seq_one_letter_code
_entity_poly.pdbx_strand_id
1 'polypeptide(L)'
;VRTLVLVVTAAAALSGLLAAGPAHAAPAAACGLPDSKPVWIDYAEGSVGFRQETFGRPGIVTATSGTGVPAALRNGGAQTVYWFMKLGSIVGTTTAPADPSTISAAAQKLFDNAVASSGCSTPLIALNELNGASTTTPWTTTNARYRQNVLDLLRALQGKGARPFLLVNSFPYTDGDALAWWREVAQVADIVPEIYFNAPSVMRQGVILGSRRMRTVMRSQLAAYTAIGIPVSKLGFVLGFQSGPGAGGREGLQPSSLWFEYAKLYTLAAKRVASEFGVATVWSWGWGTFNTAGADPDKQAAACVYLWTRDASLCDGPDSAGGEFDDSMTEGQIALRQGVQCSLDGRMLRQTDLSRMAAVTHDREVAFTILYDRLVEASLAKVSADRVAQAIQAIVDGVFGGSRSAYNSALARAGANTFVARAAVADELLRAQIEGSIAVPAPSETAVQLFYATYPDALIRSFKVQPAAPWLGNRTTGFALATSAPAALFRLPSAVASPFTTGLGSYSVTPLDGALPLGAVPYADARNAIRTALVSFARTQAYEDGARKRAESALNRTICLRDDLPSPALVSVSTYLPFLALSA
;
A
#
# COMPACT_ATOMS: atom_id res chain seq x y z
N VAL A 1 -13.79 -42.11 -73.87
CA VAL A 1 -13.79 -43.51 -73.48
C VAL A 1 -13.10 -43.63 -72.11
N ARG A 2 -13.85 -43.68 -71.03
CA ARG A 2 -13.64 -44.48 -69.81
C ARG A 2 -14.73 -44.12 -68.80
N THR A 3 -15.55 -45.09 -68.62
CA THR A 3 -16.72 -45.17 -67.76
C THR A 3 -16.34 -45.04 -66.28
N LEU A 4 -16.97 -44.15 -65.53
CA LEU A 4 -16.85 -44.03 -64.11
C LEU A 4 -18.12 -44.64 -63.47
N VAL A 5 -17.92 -45.71 -62.72
CA VAL A 5 -18.96 -46.41 -61.95
C VAL A 5 -19.18 -45.67 -60.65
N LEU A 6 -20.41 -45.20 -60.43
CA LEU A 6 -20.87 -44.60 -59.17
C LEU A 6 -21.31 -45.77 -58.26
N VAL A 7 -20.62 -45.94 -57.10
CA VAL A 7 -21.08 -46.79 -56.02
C VAL A 7 -21.83 -45.91 -55.00
N VAL A 8 -23.12 -46.05 -54.95
CA VAL A 8 -23.96 -45.43 -53.90
C VAL A 8 -24.01 -46.36 -52.68
N THR A 9 -23.34 -45.99 -51.63
CA THR A 9 -23.51 -46.65 -50.31
C THR A 9 -24.49 -45.88 -49.50
N ALA A 10 -25.68 -46.49 -49.26
CA ALA A 10 -26.67 -46.00 -48.34
C ALA A 10 -26.21 -46.24 -46.89
N ALA A 11 -25.90 -45.12 -46.19
CA ALA A 11 -25.67 -45.19 -44.75
C ALA A 11 -27.02 -44.98 -44.02
N ALA A 12 -27.53 -46.02 -43.40
CA ALA A 12 -28.70 -45.97 -42.54
C ALA A 12 -28.36 -45.16 -41.29
N ALA A 13 -28.97 -43.99 -41.12
CA ALA A 13 -28.93 -43.22 -39.89
C ALA A 13 -29.79 -43.90 -38.83
N LEU A 14 -29.15 -44.61 -37.90
CA LEU A 14 -29.75 -44.97 -36.62
C LEU A 14 -29.74 -43.73 -35.72
N SER A 15 -30.83 -43.00 -35.67
CA SER A 15 -31.09 -41.96 -34.67
C SER A 15 -31.36 -42.62 -33.33
N GLY A 16 -30.28 -42.85 -32.55
CA GLY A 16 -30.43 -43.21 -31.15
C GLY A 16 -30.95 -42.01 -30.37
N LEU A 17 -32.24 -42.03 -30.01
CA LEU A 17 -32.78 -41.20 -28.92
C LEU A 17 -32.05 -41.63 -27.64
N LEU A 18 -30.97 -40.89 -27.27
CA LEU A 18 -30.50 -40.86 -25.91
C LEU A 18 -31.56 -40.16 -25.09
N ALA A 19 -32.38 -40.93 -24.42
CA ALA A 19 -33.23 -40.43 -23.36
C ALA A 19 -32.30 -39.79 -22.32
N ALA A 20 -32.35 -38.45 -22.21
CA ALA A 20 -31.71 -37.74 -21.10
C ALA A 20 -32.32 -38.32 -19.81
N GLY A 21 -31.59 -39.17 -19.13
CA GLY A 21 -31.96 -39.63 -17.81
C GLY A 21 -32.22 -38.41 -16.91
N PRO A 22 -33.13 -38.51 -15.92
CA PRO A 22 -33.39 -37.42 -15.02
C PRO A 22 -32.03 -36.95 -14.43
N ALA A 23 -31.70 -35.70 -14.66
CA ALA A 23 -30.52 -35.08 -14.05
C ALA A 23 -30.65 -35.29 -12.54
N HIS A 24 -29.81 -36.15 -11.98
CA HIS A 24 -29.80 -36.38 -10.53
C HIS A 24 -29.46 -35.03 -9.90
N ALA A 25 -30.40 -34.47 -9.14
CA ALA A 25 -30.14 -33.27 -8.38
C ALA A 25 -28.89 -33.52 -7.51
N ALA A 26 -27.95 -32.62 -7.57
CA ALA A 26 -26.77 -32.70 -6.72
C ALA A 26 -27.21 -32.81 -5.25
N PRO A 27 -26.57 -33.65 -4.43
CA PRO A 27 -26.92 -33.75 -3.03
C PRO A 27 -26.78 -32.37 -2.37
N ALA A 28 -27.72 -32.03 -1.47
CA ALA A 28 -27.66 -30.77 -0.73
C ALA A 28 -26.32 -30.63 -0.01
N ALA A 29 -25.70 -29.46 -0.09
CA ALA A 29 -24.44 -29.21 0.57
C ALA A 29 -24.53 -29.42 2.08
N ALA A 30 -23.41 -29.89 2.69
CA ALA A 30 -23.32 -30.05 4.14
C ALA A 30 -23.48 -28.70 4.86
N CYS A 31 -23.97 -28.74 6.10
CA CYS A 31 -23.93 -27.60 7.00
C CYS A 31 -22.47 -27.36 7.46
N GLY A 32 -22.09 -26.11 7.69
CA GLY A 32 -20.75 -25.73 8.09
C GLY A 32 -19.90 -25.16 6.94
N LEU A 33 -18.66 -24.83 7.25
CA LEU A 33 -17.68 -24.36 6.26
C LEU A 33 -16.81 -25.51 5.79
N PRO A 34 -16.23 -25.43 4.57
CA PRO A 34 -15.21 -26.38 4.13
C PRO A 34 -13.93 -26.25 4.97
N ASP A 35 -13.13 -27.31 5.01
CA ASP A 35 -11.86 -27.34 5.76
C ASP A 35 -10.73 -26.52 5.11
N SER A 36 -10.89 -26.16 3.83
CA SER A 36 -9.89 -25.35 3.09
C SER A 36 -9.77 -23.94 3.68
N LYS A 37 -8.55 -23.41 3.74
CA LYS A 37 -8.28 -22.03 4.21
C LYS A 37 -7.48 -21.25 3.19
N PRO A 38 -7.82 -19.96 3.01
CA PRO A 38 -9.00 -19.29 3.54
C PRO A 38 -10.29 -19.84 2.90
N VAL A 39 -11.38 -19.86 3.66
CA VAL A 39 -12.71 -20.08 3.09
C VAL A 39 -13.20 -18.78 2.46
N TRP A 40 -13.61 -18.84 1.19
CA TRP A 40 -14.21 -17.71 0.51
C TRP A 40 -15.74 -17.74 0.68
N ILE A 41 -16.32 -16.61 1.13
CA ILE A 41 -17.75 -16.49 1.41
C ILE A 41 -18.32 -15.31 0.64
N ASP A 42 -19.28 -15.56 -0.24
CA ASP A 42 -19.78 -14.57 -1.18
C ASP A 42 -21.19 -14.14 -0.79
N TYR A 43 -21.37 -12.86 -0.46
CA TYR A 43 -22.68 -12.33 -0.16
C TYR A 43 -23.45 -12.03 -1.44
N ALA A 44 -24.46 -12.83 -1.70
CA ALA A 44 -25.33 -12.74 -2.88
C ALA A 44 -26.80 -12.58 -2.46
N GLU A 45 -27.19 -11.34 -2.18
CA GLU A 45 -28.55 -11.02 -1.73
C GLU A 45 -29.44 -10.50 -2.85
N GLY A 46 -30.75 -10.54 -2.56
CA GLY A 46 -31.77 -9.84 -3.30
C GLY A 46 -32.11 -10.49 -4.63
N SER A 47 -32.53 -9.66 -5.56
CA SER A 47 -32.98 -10.05 -6.90
C SER A 47 -31.86 -10.28 -7.91
N VAL A 48 -30.68 -10.74 -7.46
CA VAL A 48 -29.58 -11.05 -8.37
C VAL A 48 -29.95 -12.23 -9.23
N GLY A 49 -30.28 -11.99 -10.51
CA GLY A 49 -30.71 -13.01 -11.45
C GLY A 49 -29.70 -14.15 -11.63
N PHE A 50 -28.41 -13.83 -11.55
CA PHE A 50 -27.33 -14.81 -11.67
C PHE A 50 -26.94 -15.50 -10.34
N ARG A 51 -27.63 -15.21 -9.23
CA ARG A 51 -27.27 -15.74 -7.90
C ARG A 51 -27.20 -17.26 -7.87
N GLN A 52 -28.19 -17.95 -8.40
CA GLN A 52 -28.22 -19.41 -8.42
C GLN A 52 -27.20 -19.98 -9.39
N GLU A 53 -27.03 -19.38 -10.54
CA GLU A 53 -26.11 -19.83 -11.60
C GLU A 53 -24.64 -19.58 -11.23
N THR A 54 -24.35 -18.48 -10.54
CA THR A 54 -22.99 -18.06 -10.22
C THR A 54 -22.59 -18.47 -8.80
N PHE A 55 -23.41 -18.17 -7.80
CA PHE A 55 -23.09 -18.34 -6.38
C PHE A 55 -23.79 -19.52 -5.70
N GLY A 56 -24.79 -20.13 -6.33
CA GLY A 56 -25.61 -21.20 -5.76
C GLY A 56 -25.19 -22.62 -6.14
N ARG A 57 -23.91 -22.86 -6.43
CA ARG A 57 -23.39 -24.12 -6.96
C ARG A 57 -22.29 -24.73 -6.09
N PRO A 58 -21.93 -26.01 -6.31
CA PRO A 58 -20.86 -26.69 -5.57
C PRO A 58 -19.54 -25.90 -5.62
N GLY A 59 -18.79 -25.94 -4.53
CA GLY A 59 -17.51 -25.22 -4.38
C GLY A 59 -17.66 -23.74 -3.95
N ILE A 60 -18.88 -23.22 -3.85
CA ILE A 60 -19.15 -21.87 -3.37
C ILE A 60 -19.74 -21.91 -1.95
N VAL A 61 -19.34 -20.95 -1.12
CA VAL A 61 -20.01 -20.65 0.16
C VAL A 61 -20.72 -19.32 0.01
N THR A 62 -22.03 -19.31 0.12
CA THR A 62 -22.84 -18.12 -0.14
C THR A 62 -23.49 -17.60 1.15
N ALA A 63 -23.20 -16.34 1.49
CA ALA A 63 -23.92 -15.62 2.53
C ALA A 63 -25.16 -14.97 1.92
N THR A 64 -26.32 -15.20 2.53
CA THR A 64 -27.58 -14.67 2.03
C THR A 64 -28.64 -14.63 3.13
N SER A 65 -29.71 -13.87 2.90
CA SER A 65 -30.89 -13.78 3.77
C SER A 65 -32.17 -14.07 2.98
N GLY A 66 -33.27 -14.04 3.69
CA GLY A 66 -34.59 -14.29 3.12
C GLY A 66 -35.09 -15.71 3.37
N THR A 67 -36.42 -15.84 3.48
CA THR A 67 -37.08 -17.11 3.80
C THR A 67 -36.83 -18.13 2.70
N GLY A 68 -36.24 -19.27 3.05
CA GLY A 68 -35.99 -20.39 2.14
C GLY A 68 -34.85 -20.20 1.14
N VAL A 69 -34.28 -18.99 1.01
CA VAL A 69 -33.17 -18.71 0.05
C VAL A 69 -31.90 -19.46 0.39
N PRO A 70 -31.40 -19.46 1.63
CA PRO A 70 -30.23 -20.26 1.99
C PRO A 70 -30.44 -21.77 1.75
N ALA A 71 -31.61 -22.29 2.07
CA ALA A 71 -31.93 -23.70 1.83
C ALA A 71 -31.95 -24.03 0.33
N ALA A 72 -32.54 -23.16 -0.50
CA ALA A 72 -32.55 -23.34 -1.96
C ALA A 72 -31.14 -23.37 -2.57
N LEU A 73 -30.24 -22.47 -2.16
CA LEU A 73 -28.87 -22.45 -2.61
C LEU A 73 -28.12 -23.72 -2.16
N ARG A 74 -28.37 -24.17 -0.92
CA ARG A 74 -27.77 -25.40 -0.42
C ARG A 74 -28.24 -26.64 -1.18
N ASN A 75 -29.49 -26.68 -1.59
CA ASN A 75 -30.02 -27.74 -2.46
C ASN A 75 -29.37 -27.70 -3.87
N GLY A 76 -28.89 -26.54 -4.33
CA GLY A 76 -28.06 -26.38 -5.53
C GLY A 76 -26.60 -26.81 -5.35
N GLY A 77 -26.18 -27.15 -4.12
CA GLY A 77 -24.83 -27.60 -3.80
C GLY A 77 -23.92 -26.54 -3.17
N ALA A 78 -24.36 -25.29 -3.00
CA ALA A 78 -23.60 -24.26 -2.30
C ALA A 78 -23.71 -24.42 -0.78
N GLN A 79 -22.63 -24.25 -0.04
CA GLN A 79 -22.71 -24.07 1.42
C GLN A 79 -23.24 -22.68 1.74
N THR A 80 -23.93 -22.50 2.88
CA THR A 80 -24.61 -21.24 3.16
C THR A 80 -24.33 -20.68 4.53
N VAL A 81 -24.24 -19.34 4.59
CA VAL A 81 -24.18 -18.53 5.80
C VAL A 81 -25.43 -17.66 5.84
N TYR A 82 -26.13 -17.63 6.97
CA TYR A 82 -27.25 -16.74 7.16
C TYR A 82 -26.77 -15.31 7.42
N TRP A 83 -27.12 -14.39 6.55
CA TRP A 83 -26.71 -12.99 6.65
C TRP A 83 -27.78 -12.15 7.36
N PHE A 84 -27.45 -11.55 8.49
CA PHE A 84 -28.33 -10.67 9.24
C PHE A 84 -27.91 -9.20 9.08
N MET A 85 -28.67 -8.45 8.28
CA MET A 85 -28.36 -7.08 7.86
C MET A 85 -28.51 -6.02 8.96
N LYS A 86 -29.24 -6.27 10.02
CA LYS A 86 -29.74 -5.22 10.93
C LYS A 86 -29.28 -5.42 12.37
N LEU A 87 -27.97 -5.61 12.59
CA LEU A 87 -27.42 -5.77 13.95
C LEU A 87 -27.93 -4.68 14.90
N GLY A 88 -27.95 -3.42 14.47
CA GLY A 88 -28.46 -2.30 15.25
C GLY A 88 -29.92 -2.42 15.67
N SER A 89 -30.75 -3.21 14.98
CA SER A 89 -32.13 -3.43 15.39
C SER A 89 -32.26 -4.33 16.64
N ILE A 90 -31.22 -5.09 16.97
CA ILE A 90 -31.15 -5.93 18.16
C ILE A 90 -30.41 -5.22 19.29
N VAL A 91 -29.18 -4.73 19.01
CA VAL A 91 -28.28 -4.22 20.05
C VAL A 91 -28.40 -2.71 20.28
N GLY A 92 -29.14 -1.99 19.41
CA GLY A 92 -29.23 -0.54 19.38
C GLY A 92 -28.04 0.10 18.66
N THR A 93 -27.72 1.33 19.04
CA THR A 93 -26.58 2.10 18.50
C THR A 93 -25.63 2.50 19.61
N THR A 94 -24.47 3.05 19.24
CA THR A 94 -23.47 3.57 20.20
C THR A 94 -24.00 4.68 21.10
N THR A 95 -25.03 5.41 20.67
CA THR A 95 -25.66 6.53 21.41
C THR A 95 -27.04 6.17 21.97
N ALA A 96 -27.69 5.13 21.46
CA ALA A 96 -29.00 4.62 21.89
C ALA A 96 -28.99 3.09 21.93
N PRO A 97 -28.30 2.46 22.91
CA PRO A 97 -28.27 1.01 23.05
C PRO A 97 -29.66 0.46 23.38
N ALA A 98 -29.93 -0.75 22.90
CA ALA A 98 -31.14 -1.47 23.25
C ALA A 98 -31.18 -1.79 24.75
N ASP A 99 -32.39 -2.11 25.26
CA ASP A 99 -32.53 -2.64 26.62
C ASP A 99 -31.86 -4.03 26.70
N PRO A 100 -30.87 -4.23 27.60
CA PRO A 100 -30.21 -5.51 27.75
C PRO A 100 -31.11 -6.70 27.99
N SER A 101 -32.25 -6.50 28.64
CA SER A 101 -33.23 -7.57 28.90
C SER A 101 -33.86 -8.18 27.63
N THR A 102 -33.81 -7.45 26.51
CA THR A 102 -34.37 -7.91 25.22
C THR A 102 -33.41 -8.76 24.40
N ILE A 103 -32.10 -8.72 24.67
CA ILE A 103 -31.04 -9.33 23.85
C ILE A 103 -31.20 -10.84 23.75
N SER A 104 -31.46 -11.54 24.86
CA SER A 104 -31.60 -12.99 24.87
C SER A 104 -32.78 -13.49 24.02
N ALA A 105 -33.93 -12.83 24.11
CA ALA A 105 -35.10 -13.17 23.31
C ALA A 105 -34.87 -12.88 21.81
N ALA A 106 -34.19 -11.77 21.50
CA ALA A 106 -33.83 -11.41 20.13
C ALA A 106 -32.80 -12.40 19.53
N ALA A 107 -31.83 -12.87 20.32
CA ALA A 107 -30.88 -13.91 19.93
C ALA A 107 -31.59 -15.23 19.62
N GLN A 108 -32.58 -15.63 20.45
CA GLN A 108 -33.37 -16.83 20.19
C GLN A 108 -34.11 -16.72 18.84
N LYS A 109 -34.80 -15.61 18.62
CA LYS A 109 -35.54 -15.38 17.37
C LYS A 109 -34.62 -15.39 16.15
N LEU A 110 -33.43 -14.76 16.25
CA LEU A 110 -32.46 -14.76 15.17
C LEU A 110 -31.94 -16.16 14.87
N PHE A 111 -31.60 -16.93 15.91
CA PHE A 111 -31.16 -18.31 15.77
C PHE A 111 -32.23 -19.17 15.09
N ASP A 112 -33.47 -19.12 15.54
CA ASP A 112 -34.60 -19.90 14.97
C ASP A 112 -34.84 -19.54 13.50
N ASN A 113 -34.74 -18.24 13.15
CA ASN A 113 -34.85 -17.79 11.76
C ASN A 113 -33.69 -18.33 10.90
N ALA A 114 -32.47 -18.34 11.43
CA ALA A 114 -31.30 -18.86 10.71
C ALA A 114 -31.42 -20.38 10.50
N VAL A 115 -31.88 -21.15 11.50
CA VAL A 115 -32.17 -22.58 11.37
C VAL A 115 -33.27 -22.83 10.34
N ALA A 116 -34.40 -22.14 10.44
CA ALA A 116 -35.52 -22.30 9.51
C ALA A 116 -35.15 -21.95 8.07
N SER A 117 -34.33 -20.87 7.86
CA SER A 117 -33.94 -20.43 6.54
C SER A 117 -32.86 -21.28 5.89
N SER A 118 -31.89 -21.78 6.67
CA SER A 118 -30.78 -22.59 6.15
C SER A 118 -31.06 -24.09 6.17
N GLY A 119 -31.94 -24.56 7.02
CA GLY A 119 -32.15 -25.99 7.30
C GLY A 119 -30.98 -26.63 8.07
N CYS A 120 -30.13 -25.83 8.73
CA CYS A 120 -28.98 -26.29 9.52
C CYS A 120 -29.24 -26.06 11.01
N SER A 121 -29.14 -27.12 11.82
CA SER A 121 -29.32 -27.04 13.28
C SER A 121 -28.26 -26.23 14.00
N THR A 122 -27.08 -26.12 13.40
CA THR A 122 -25.94 -25.29 13.87
C THR A 122 -25.59 -24.24 12.80
N PRO A 123 -26.39 -23.17 12.67
CA PRO A 123 -26.26 -22.24 11.57
C PRO A 123 -25.01 -21.37 11.70
N LEU A 124 -24.43 -21.02 10.55
CA LEU A 124 -23.45 -19.95 10.42
C LEU A 124 -24.21 -18.63 10.31
N ILE A 125 -23.90 -17.63 11.13
CA ILE A 125 -24.64 -16.36 11.17
C ILE A 125 -23.67 -15.19 11.04
N ALA A 126 -23.79 -14.44 9.95
CA ALA A 126 -23.06 -13.17 9.75
C ALA A 126 -23.90 -12.00 10.27
N LEU A 127 -23.33 -11.19 11.14
CA LEU A 127 -23.96 -10.02 11.76
C LEU A 127 -23.37 -8.74 11.14
N ASN A 128 -24.16 -8.06 10.35
CA ASN A 128 -23.81 -6.82 9.66
C ASN A 128 -24.46 -5.64 10.39
N GLU A 129 -23.82 -4.62 10.65
CA GLU A 129 -22.49 -4.03 10.74
C GLU A 129 -22.23 -3.65 12.19
N LEU A 130 -21.04 -3.87 12.71
CA LEU A 130 -20.66 -3.27 13.99
C LEU A 130 -20.29 -1.81 13.78
N ASN A 131 -21.07 -0.90 14.34
CA ASN A 131 -20.78 0.54 14.31
C ASN A 131 -19.87 0.97 15.45
N GLY A 132 -19.08 2.03 15.21
CA GLY A 132 -18.23 2.65 16.20
C GLY A 132 -17.03 1.81 16.64
N ALA A 133 -16.52 0.90 15.82
CA ALA A 133 -15.32 0.12 16.12
C ALA A 133 -14.11 1.01 16.42
N SER A 134 -14.02 2.18 15.78
CA SER A 134 -12.97 3.19 15.97
C SER A 134 -13.15 4.10 17.19
N THR A 135 -14.22 3.93 17.98
CA THR A 135 -14.48 4.78 19.16
C THR A 135 -13.41 4.56 20.23
N THR A 136 -12.73 5.66 20.59
CA THR A 136 -11.67 5.67 21.60
C THR A 136 -12.20 5.40 23.03
N THR A 137 -11.36 4.89 23.91
CA THR A 137 -11.65 4.71 25.33
C THR A 137 -11.13 5.91 26.16
N PRO A 138 -11.69 6.16 27.38
CA PRO A 138 -12.78 5.42 28.02
C PRO A 138 -14.12 5.62 27.33
N TRP A 139 -14.93 4.57 27.25
CA TRP A 139 -16.25 4.67 26.67
C TRP A 139 -17.24 5.38 27.61
N THR A 140 -18.19 6.11 27.02
CA THR A 140 -19.37 6.58 27.76
C THR A 140 -20.17 5.36 28.24
N THR A 141 -20.97 5.53 29.30
CA THR A 141 -21.86 4.48 29.82
C THR A 141 -22.77 3.93 28.73
N THR A 142 -23.23 4.77 27.81
CA THR A 142 -24.08 4.39 26.67
C THR A 142 -23.32 3.52 25.67
N ASN A 143 -22.10 3.90 25.30
CA ASN A 143 -21.28 3.10 24.39
C ASN A 143 -20.86 1.77 25.04
N ALA A 144 -20.48 1.77 26.32
CA ALA A 144 -20.16 0.55 27.05
C ALA A 144 -21.35 -0.43 27.06
N ARG A 145 -22.57 0.06 27.27
CA ARG A 145 -23.78 -0.75 27.19
C ARG A 145 -24.02 -1.32 25.78
N TYR A 146 -23.83 -0.51 24.73
CA TYR A 146 -23.92 -1.01 23.36
C TYR A 146 -22.93 -2.16 23.10
N ARG A 147 -21.67 -2.00 23.53
CA ARG A 147 -20.63 -3.03 23.42
C ARG A 147 -20.98 -4.31 24.17
N GLN A 148 -21.53 -4.16 25.38
CA GLN A 148 -22.01 -5.29 26.16
C GLN A 148 -23.17 -6.02 25.47
N ASN A 149 -24.13 -5.28 24.92
CA ASN A 149 -25.25 -5.88 24.16
C ASN A 149 -24.75 -6.70 22.95
N VAL A 150 -23.74 -6.21 22.22
CA VAL A 150 -23.12 -6.95 21.11
C VAL A 150 -22.52 -8.26 21.63
N LEU A 151 -21.74 -8.20 22.70
CA LEU A 151 -21.08 -9.36 23.26
C LEU A 151 -22.10 -10.40 23.81
N ASP A 152 -23.17 -9.94 24.47
CA ASP A 152 -24.23 -10.81 24.99
C ASP A 152 -25.01 -11.49 23.86
N LEU A 153 -25.27 -10.78 22.74
CA LEU A 153 -25.87 -11.37 21.55
C LEU A 153 -24.98 -12.49 20.98
N LEU A 154 -23.66 -12.21 20.82
CA LEU A 154 -22.71 -13.19 20.30
C LEU A 154 -22.61 -14.43 21.18
N ARG A 155 -22.52 -14.25 22.49
CA ARG A 155 -22.51 -15.35 23.50
C ARG A 155 -23.79 -16.16 23.44
N ALA A 156 -24.95 -15.50 23.35
CA ALA A 156 -26.23 -16.17 23.27
C ALA A 156 -26.37 -17.02 22.00
N LEU A 157 -25.92 -16.52 20.84
CA LEU A 157 -25.91 -17.27 19.59
C LEU A 157 -24.95 -18.46 19.63
N GLN A 158 -23.71 -18.25 20.12
CA GLN A 158 -22.75 -19.34 20.27
C GLN A 158 -23.25 -20.42 21.22
N GLY A 159 -23.83 -20.03 22.37
CA GLY A 159 -24.39 -20.96 23.35
C GLY A 159 -25.52 -21.82 22.80
N LYS A 160 -26.17 -21.43 21.70
CA LYS A 160 -27.18 -22.21 20.97
C LYS A 160 -26.58 -23.11 19.88
N GLY A 161 -25.26 -23.06 19.69
CA GLY A 161 -24.56 -23.83 18.67
C GLY A 161 -24.39 -23.12 17.33
N ALA A 162 -24.74 -21.83 17.22
CA ALA A 162 -24.38 -21.05 16.04
C ALA A 162 -22.87 -20.70 16.04
N ARG A 163 -22.31 -20.47 14.84
CA ARG A 163 -21.02 -19.82 14.66
C ARG A 163 -21.24 -18.40 14.17
N PRO A 164 -21.10 -17.38 15.04
CA PRO A 164 -21.27 -15.99 14.65
C PRO A 164 -20.02 -15.45 13.92
N PHE A 165 -20.25 -14.55 12.94
CA PHE A 165 -19.26 -13.70 12.30
C PHE A 165 -19.69 -12.25 12.53
N LEU A 166 -18.80 -11.44 13.10
CA LEU A 166 -19.07 -10.03 13.34
C LEU A 166 -18.39 -9.19 12.25
N LEU A 167 -19.17 -8.57 11.37
CA LEU A 167 -18.67 -7.66 10.36
C LEU A 167 -18.42 -6.28 10.98
N VAL A 168 -17.29 -5.67 10.65
CA VAL A 168 -16.80 -4.45 11.30
C VAL A 168 -16.52 -3.38 10.24
N ASN A 169 -17.29 -2.30 10.25
CA ASN A 169 -17.30 -1.29 9.18
C ASN A 169 -16.21 -0.21 9.27
N SER A 170 -15.35 -0.25 10.27
CA SER A 170 -14.29 0.77 10.43
C SER A 170 -13.03 0.17 11.06
N PHE A 171 -11.92 0.92 10.94
CA PHE A 171 -10.66 0.53 11.57
C PHE A 171 -10.84 0.42 13.10
N PRO A 172 -10.39 -0.68 13.75
CA PRO A 172 -10.63 -0.87 15.17
C PRO A 172 -9.76 0.05 16.02
N TYR A 173 -10.33 0.62 17.07
CA TYR A 173 -9.57 1.12 18.21
C TYR A 173 -9.24 -0.05 19.13
N THR A 174 -7.99 -0.20 19.54
CA THR A 174 -7.48 -1.42 20.19
C THR A 174 -6.81 -1.18 21.53
N ASP A 175 -6.92 0.02 22.10
CA ASP A 175 -6.32 0.36 23.40
C ASP A 175 -7.36 0.36 24.54
N GLY A 176 -6.88 0.32 25.79
CA GLY A 176 -7.71 0.40 26.98
C GLY A 176 -8.81 -0.69 27.03
N ASP A 177 -10.04 -0.31 27.38
CA ASP A 177 -11.18 -1.23 27.47
C ASP A 177 -11.50 -1.93 26.14
N ALA A 178 -11.19 -1.30 25.00
CA ALA A 178 -11.42 -1.87 23.70
C ALA A 178 -10.57 -3.12 23.45
N LEU A 179 -9.34 -3.15 23.94
CA LEU A 179 -8.45 -4.33 23.86
C LEU A 179 -9.10 -5.55 24.52
N ALA A 180 -9.59 -5.40 25.74
CA ALA A 180 -10.24 -6.49 26.48
C ALA A 180 -11.50 -6.96 25.76
N TRP A 181 -12.32 -6.01 25.32
CA TRP A 181 -13.57 -6.30 24.60
C TRP A 181 -13.33 -7.06 23.29
N TRP A 182 -12.37 -6.67 22.47
CA TRP A 182 -12.06 -7.40 21.23
C TRP A 182 -11.59 -8.83 21.50
N ARG A 183 -10.83 -9.05 22.55
CA ARG A 183 -10.40 -10.39 22.96
C ARG A 183 -11.59 -11.26 23.39
N GLU A 184 -12.57 -10.70 24.09
CA GLU A 184 -13.79 -11.41 24.45
C GLU A 184 -14.64 -11.72 23.22
N VAL A 185 -14.78 -10.79 22.28
CA VAL A 185 -15.47 -11.02 20.99
C VAL A 185 -14.83 -12.19 20.25
N ALA A 186 -13.49 -12.25 20.17
CA ALA A 186 -12.80 -13.32 19.46
C ALA A 186 -12.99 -14.72 20.08
N GLN A 187 -13.39 -14.82 21.36
CA GLN A 187 -13.74 -16.11 21.99
C GLN A 187 -15.05 -16.67 21.45
N VAL A 188 -15.99 -15.80 21.08
CA VAL A 188 -17.38 -16.18 20.76
C VAL A 188 -17.77 -15.96 19.31
N ALA A 189 -16.98 -15.23 18.53
CA ALA A 189 -17.24 -14.94 17.13
C ALA A 189 -15.94 -14.87 16.32
N ASP A 190 -16.05 -14.98 15.00
CA ASP A 190 -15.00 -14.57 14.08
C ASP A 190 -15.18 -13.09 13.74
N ILE A 191 -14.06 -12.34 13.63
CA ILE A 191 -14.05 -10.89 13.37
C ILE A 191 -13.71 -10.65 11.91
N VAL A 192 -14.53 -9.89 11.21
CA VAL A 192 -14.47 -9.73 9.77
C VAL A 192 -14.53 -8.23 9.39
N PRO A 193 -13.38 -7.50 9.40
CA PRO A 193 -13.36 -6.11 8.99
C PRO A 193 -13.75 -5.94 7.52
N GLU A 194 -14.53 -4.90 7.27
CA GLU A 194 -14.94 -4.47 5.94
C GLU A 194 -13.86 -3.56 5.35
N ILE A 195 -13.23 -4.00 4.27
CA ILE A 195 -12.11 -3.28 3.66
C ILE A 195 -12.51 -2.91 2.23
N TYR A 196 -13.22 -1.81 2.10
CA TYR A 196 -13.78 -1.36 0.82
C TYR A 196 -12.88 -0.32 0.16
N PHE A 197 -12.76 -0.40 -1.17
CA PHE A 197 -12.03 0.56 -1.97
C PHE A 197 -12.91 1.13 -3.07
N ASN A 198 -12.70 2.40 -3.36
CA ASN A 198 -13.29 3.08 -4.50
C ASN A 198 -12.46 2.74 -5.76
N ALA A 199 -13.03 1.99 -6.70
CA ALA A 199 -12.32 1.54 -7.89
C ALA A 199 -11.73 2.69 -8.73
N PRO A 200 -12.45 3.81 -9.02
CA PRO A 200 -11.85 4.95 -9.72
C PRO A 200 -10.61 5.50 -9.02
N SER A 201 -10.58 5.50 -7.68
CA SER A 201 -9.43 5.98 -6.91
C SER A 201 -8.23 5.03 -7.02
N VAL A 202 -8.47 3.72 -6.99
CA VAL A 202 -7.43 2.70 -7.13
C VAL A 202 -6.86 2.71 -8.54
N MET A 203 -7.73 2.69 -9.56
CA MET A 203 -7.30 2.61 -10.96
C MET A 203 -6.57 3.86 -11.44
N ARG A 204 -6.87 5.05 -10.89
CA ARG A 204 -6.08 6.27 -11.16
C ARG A 204 -4.65 6.20 -10.66
N GLN A 205 -4.37 5.39 -9.65
CA GLN A 205 -3.00 5.16 -9.15
C GLN A 205 -2.23 4.17 -10.04
N GLY A 206 -2.91 3.52 -10.97
CA GLY A 206 -2.36 2.43 -11.78
C GLY A 206 -2.34 1.10 -11.05
N VAL A 207 -2.16 0.04 -11.82
CA VAL A 207 -2.29 -1.34 -11.37
C VAL A 207 -1.36 -1.66 -10.19
N ILE A 208 -0.09 -1.30 -10.30
CA ILE A 208 0.92 -1.66 -9.29
C ILE A 208 0.72 -0.89 -8.00
N LEU A 209 0.58 0.43 -8.05
CA LEU A 209 0.43 1.24 -6.85
C LEU A 209 -0.94 1.02 -6.19
N GLY A 210 -2.00 0.91 -6.99
CA GLY A 210 -3.34 0.62 -6.50
C GLY A 210 -3.42 -0.74 -5.80
N SER A 211 -2.81 -1.78 -6.38
CA SER A 211 -2.73 -3.11 -5.79
C SER A 211 -1.95 -3.11 -4.47
N ARG A 212 -0.81 -2.42 -4.42
CA ARG A 212 -0.03 -2.23 -3.18
C ARG A 212 -0.83 -1.53 -2.09
N ARG A 213 -1.53 -0.45 -2.43
CA ARG A 213 -2.40 0.27 -1.50
C ARG A 213 -3.45 -0.66 -0.89
N MET A 214 -4.12 -1.47 -1.72
CA MET A 214 -5.12 -2.43 -1.24
C MET A 214 -4.51 -3.40 -0.23
N ARG A 215 -3.36 -4.00 -0.55
CA ARG A 215 -2.68 -4.92 0.37
C ARG A 215 -2.21 -4.26 1.66
N THR A 216 -1.68 -3.05 1.58
CA THR A 216 -1.24 -2.29 2.76
C THR A 216 -2.39 -2.06 3.73
N VAL A 217 -3.56 -1.64 3.22
CA VAL A 217 -4.74 -1.42 4.06
C VAL A 217 -5.24 -2.74 4.66
N MET A 218 -5.31 -3.82 3.88
CA MET A 218 -5.69 -5.14 4.40
C MET A 218 -4.74 -5.61 5.51
N ARG A 219 -3.43 -5.50 5.29
CA ARG A 219 -2.41 -5.85 6.30
C ARG A 219 -2.55 -5.03 7.57
N SER A 220 -2.76 -3.72 7.44
CA SER A 220 -2.93 -2.83 8.60
C SER A 220 -4.16 -3.19 9.43
N GLN A 221 -5.27 -3.52 8.79
CA GLN A 221 -6.49 -3.97 9.49
C GLN A 221 -6.25 -5.27 10.27
N LEU A 222 -5.64 -6.27 9.63
CA LEU A 222 -5.35 -7.55 10.29
C LEU A 222 -4.28 -7.41 11.38
N ALA A 223 -3.26 -6.60 11.13
CA ALA A 223 -2.20 -6.33 12.10
C ALA A 223 -2.73 -5.67 13.38
N ALA A 224 -3.73 -4.79 13.30
CA ALA A 224 -4.34 -4.17 14.47
C ALA A 224 -4.97 -5.21 15.42
N TYR A 225 -5.62 -6.23 14.88
CA TYR A 225 -6.19 -7.31 15.68
C TYR A 225 -5.15 -8.31 16.19
N THR A 226 -4.18 -8.69 15.37
CA THR A 226 -3.12 -9.63 15.79
C THR A 226 -2.19 -9.04 16.84
N ALA A 227 -1.92 -7.73 16.77
CA ALA A 227 -1.12 -7.01 17.76
C ALA A 227 -1.72 -7.08 19.18
N ILE A 228 -3.03 -7.19 19.30
CA ILE A 228 -3.71 -7.36 20.61
C ILE A 228 -3.95 -8.85 20.97
N GLY A 229 -3.32 -9.77 20.26
CA GLY A 229 -3.34 -11.20 20.57
C GLY A 229 -4.56 -11.97 20.03
N ILE A 230 -5.33 -11.41 19.10
CA ILE A 230 -6.41 -12.16 18.44
C ILE A 230 -5.79 -13.12 17.43
N PRO A 231 -6.10 -14.44 17.50
CA PRO A 231 -5.52 -15.41 16.59
C PRO A 231 -6.07 -15.23 15.16
N VAL A 232 -5.21 -15.38 14.17
CA VAL A 232 -5.58 -15.25 12.75
C VAL A 232 -6.69 -16.21 12.31
N SER A 233 -6.83 -17.35 13.00
CA SER A 233 -7.93 -18.31 12.80
C SER A 233 -9.31 -17.76 13.17
N LYS A 234 -9.37 -16.62 13.84
CA LYS A 234 -10.58 -15.88 14.20
C LYS A 234 -10.78 -14.62 13.33
N LEU A 235 -9.92 -14.41 12.35
CA LEU A 235 -9.95 -13.24 11.47
C LEU A 235 -10.37 -13.61 10.06
N GLY A 236 -11.12 -12.73 9.45
CA GLY A 236 -11.38 -12.66 8.02
C GLY A 236 -11.36 -11.21 7.57
N PHE A 237 -11.79 -10.93 6.34
CA PHE A 237 -12.08 -9.57 5.85
C PHE A 237 -13.05 -9.61 4.67
N VAL A 238 -13.74 -8.47 4.43
CA VAL A 238 -14.75 -8.34 3.36
C VAL A 238 -14.22 -7.43 2.25
N LEU A 239 -14.40 -7.89 1.01
CA LEU A 239 -14.16 -7.12 -0.21
C LEU A 239 -15.46 -6.47 -0.69
N GLY A 240 -15.41 -5.23 -1.19
CA GLY A 240 -16.55 -4.50 -1.71
C GLY A 240 -16.62 -4.49 -3.24
N PHE A 241 -17.73 -4.90 -3.81
CA PHE A 241 -18.00 -4.91 -5.26
C PHE A 241 -19.29 -4.17 -5.61
N GLN A 242 -19.64 -3.16 -4.85
CA GLN A 242 -20.82 -2.33 -5.07
C GLN A 242 -20.74 -1.57 -6.39
N SER A 243 -21.86 -1.44 -7.11
CA SER A 243 -21.89 -0.71 -8.39
C SER A 243 -22.12 0.79 -8.23
N GLY A 244 -22.98 1.17 -7.31
CA GLY A 244 -23.30 2.56 -7.02
C GLY A 244 -22.24 3.29 -6.17
N PRO A 245 -22.32 4.63 -6.08
CA PRO A 245 -21.37 5.42 -5.33
C PRO A 245 -21.52 5.27 -3.80
N GLY A 246 -20.42 5.50 -3.08
CA GLY A 246 -20.41 5.70 -1.63
C GLY A 246 -20.25 4.45 -0.77
N ALA A 247 -20.15 3.26 -1.33
CA ALA A 247 -20.04 2.02 -0.55
C ALA A 247 -18.81 1.16 -0.88
N GLY A 248 -17.95 1.64 -1.77
CA GLY A 248 -16.80 0.89 -2.25
C GLY A 248 -17.14 -0.15 -3.33
N GLY A 249 -16.29 -0.27 -4.30
CA GLY A 249 -16.46 -1.13 -5.47
C GLY A 249 -16.35 -0.34 -6.76
N ARG A 250 -17.22 -0.63 -7.75
CA ARG A 250 -17.19 -0.03 -9.09
C ARG A 250 -17.30 1.50 -9.08
N GLU A 251 -18.26 2.02 -8.37
CA GLU A 251 -18.53 3.47 -8.23
C GLU A 251 -18.54 4.22 -9.58
N GLY A 252 -19.18 3.65 -10.57
CA GLY A 252 -19.30 4.24 -11.90
C GLY A 252 -18.04 4.15 -12.76
N LEU A 253 -17.02 3.39 -12.38
CA LEU A 253 -15.80 3.20 -13.17
C LEU A 253 -16.13 2.71 -14.59
N GLN A 254 -15.60 3.40 -15.59
CA GLN A 254 -15.69 3.09 -17.00
C GLN A 254 -14.31 3.13 -17.67
N PRO A 255 -14.08 2.40 -18.76
CA PRO A 255 -14.97 1.38 -19.34
C PRO A 255 -15.09 0.12 -18.48
N SER A 256 -15.99 -0.81 -18.84
CA SER A 256 -16.19 -2.09 -18.13
C SER A 256 -14.90 -2.90 -17.97
N SER A 257 -13.98 -2.82 -18.92
CA SER A 257 -12.67 -3.49 -18.85
C SER A 257 -11.84 -3.05 -17.63
N LEU A 258 -11.89 -1.77 -17.25
CA LEU A 258 -11.23 -1.28 -16.03
C LEU A 258 -11.91 -1.81 -14.76
N TRP A 259 -13.23 -2.01 -14.80
CA TRP A 259 -13.96 -2.65 -13.71
C TRP A 259 -13.54 -4.11 -13.52
N PHE A 260 -13.38 -4.87 -14.61
CA PHE A 260 -12.91 -6.25 -14.57
C PHE A 260 -11.47 -6.34 -14.09
N GLU A 261 -10.61 -5.44 -14.57
CA GLU A 261 -9.23 -5.33 -14.09
C GLU A 261 -9.17 -5.02 -12.58
N TYR A 262 -9.99 -4.08 -12.10
CA TYR A 262 -10.10 -3.80 -10.67
C TYR A 262 -10.55 -5.03 -9.88
N ALA A 263 -11.59 -5.73 -10.33
CA ALA A 263 -12.11 -6.92 -9.66
C ALA A 263 -11.02 -8.01 -9.56
N LYS A 264 -10.26 -8.23 -10.64
CA LYS A 264 -9.09 -9.12 -10.66
C LYS A 264 -8.03 -8.70 -9.67
N LEU A 265 -7.58 -7.45 -9.73
CA LEU A 265 -6.52 -6.94 -8.85
C LEU A 265 -6.88 -7.00 -7.38
N TYR A 266 -8.14 -6.66 -7.06
CA TYR A 266 -8.64 -6.71 -5.69
C TYR A 266 -8.65 -8.14 -5.15
N THR A 267 -9.08 -9.10 -5.96
CA THR A 267 -9.10 -10.53 -5.62
C THR A 267 -7.68 -11.07 -5.42
N LEU A 268 -6.73 -10.70 -6.29
CA LEU A 268 -5.32 -11.09 -6.16
C LEU A 268 -4.66 -10.52 -4.92
N ALA A 269 -4.94 -9.23 -4.62
CA ALA A 269 -4.48 -8.59 -3.39
C ALA A 269 -4.99 -9.33 -2.15
N ALA A 270 -6.28 -9.70 -2.16
CA ALA A 270 -6.90 -10.46 -1.09
C ALA A 270 -6.31 -11.88 -0.94
N LYS A 271 -6.14 -12.62 -2.04
CA LYS A 271 -5.49 -13.95 -2.03
C LYS A 271 -4.12 -13.87 -1.36
N ARG A 272 -3.32 -12.89 -1.76
CA ARG A 272 -1.97 -12.72 -1.24
C ARG A 272 -1.96 -12.42 0.26
N VAL A 273 -2.73 -11.43 0.70
CA VAL A 273 -2.79 -11.06 2.13
C VAL A 273 -3.39 -12.19 2.97
N ALA A 274 -4.43 -12.85 2.47
CA ALA A 274 -5.02 -13.99 3.16
C ALA A 274 -4.01 -15.14 3.35
N SER A 275 -3.20 -15.43 2.34
CA SER A 275 -2.14 -16.44 2.42
C SER A 275 -1.00 -16.02 3.36
N GLU A 276 -0.59 -14.75 3.35
CA GLU A 276 0.47 -14.23 4.23
C GLU A 276 0.10 -14.31 5.71
N PHE A 277 -1.13 -13.98 6.05
CA PHE A 277 -1.60 -14.01 7.44
C PHE A 277 -2.15 -15.37 7.85
N GLY A 278 -2.61 -16.19 6.92
CA GLY A 278 -3.30 -17.45 7.23
C GLY A 278 -4.69 -17.23 7.83
N VAL A 279 -5.43 -16.21 7.36
CA VAL A 279 -6.76 -15.89 7.88
C VAL A 279 -7.78 -17.00 7.61
N ALA A 280 -8.82 -17.08 8.45
CA ALA A 280 -9.86 -18.10 8.34
C ALA A 280 -10.75 -17.90 7.11
N THR A 281 -11.16 -16.66 6.83
CA THR A 281 -12.15 -16.37 5.79
C THR A 281 -11.82 -15.11 5.00
N VAL A 282 -12.21 -15.11 3.71
CA VAL A 282 -12.26 -13.91 2.86
C VAL A 282 -13.69 -13.80 2.34
N TRP A 283 -14.28 -12.63 2.47
CA TRP A 283 -15.66 -12.38 2.10
C TRP A 283 -15.74 -11.44 0.90
N SER A 284 -16.82 -11.53 0.15
CA SER A 284 -17.18 -10.53 -0.86
C SER A 284 -18.61 -10.03 -0.65
N TRP A 285 -18.82 -8.74 -0.92
CA TRP A 285 -20.10 -8.06 -0.79
C TRP A 285 -20.39 -7.16 -1.98
N GLY A 286 -21.65 -6.83 -2.19
CA GLY A 286 -22.08 -5.87 -3.21
C GLY A 286 -22.43 -6.50 -4.57
N TRP A 287 -22.60 -7.79 -4.64
CA TRP A 287 -23.04 -8.49 -5.86
C TRP A 287 -24.54 -8.34 -6.12
N GLY A 288 -25.30 -7.86 -5.17
CA GLY A 288 -26.71 -7.54 -5.31
C GLY A 288 -26.99 -6.24 -6.04
N THR A 289 -28.27 -5.86 -6.12
CA THR A 289 -28.74 -4.61 -6.72
C THR A 289 -28.80 -3.45 -5.72
N PHE A 290 -28.27 -3.65 -4.52
CA PHE A 290 -28.31 -2.67 -3.45
C PHE A 290 -27.59 -1.38 -3.87
N ASN A 291 -28.22 -0.22 -3.60
CA ASN A 291 -27.72 1.12 -3.94
C ASN A 291 -27.35 1.36 -5.41
N THR A 292 -27.90 0.63 -6.36
CA THR A 292 -27.73 0.94 -7.77
C THR A 292 -28.87 1.81 -8.27
N ALA A 293 -28.54 2.86 -9.01
CA ALA A 293 -29.52 3.66 -9.77
C ALA A 293 -30.08 2.90 -10.99
N GLY A 294 -29.82 1.61 -11.11
CA GLY A 294 -30.23 0.71 -12.17
C GLY A 294 -29.46 -0.61 -12.12
N ALA A 295 -29.84 -1.57 -12.93
CA ALA A 295 -29.11 -2.82 -13.07
C ALA A 295 -27.72 -2.54 -13.67
N ASP A 296 -26.65 -2.98 -12.99
CA ASP A 296 -25.31 -2.96 -13.55
C ASP A 296 -25.15 -4.14 -14.54
N PRO A 297 -25.09 -3.88 -15.85
CA PRO A 297 -25.05 -4.94 -16.85
C PRO A 297 -23.77 -5.77 -16.80
N ASP A 298 -22.70 -5.22 -16.20
CA ASP A 298 -21.39 -5.86 -16.13
C ASP A 298 -21.21 -6.68 -14.84
N LYS A 299 -22.18 -6.65 -13.93
CA LYS A 299 -22.05 -7.28 -12.60
C LYS A 299 -21.79 -8.78 -12.66
N GLN A 300 -22.48 -9.49 -13.54
CA GLN A 300 -22.29 -10.93 -13.72
C GLN A 300 -20.91 -11.25 -14.28
N ALA A 301 -20.46 -10.49 -15.27
CA ALA A 301 -19.12 -10.63 -15.83
C ALA A 301 -18.02 -10.33 -14.77
N ALA A 302 -18.19 -9.27 -13.98
CA ALA A 302 -17.28 -8.94 -12.90
C ALA A 302 -17.24 -10.05 -11.81
N ALA A 303 -18.40 -10.65 -11.49
CA ALA A 303 -18.45 -11.78 -10.57
C ALA A 303 -17.73 -13.02 -11.13
N CYS A 304 -17.83 -13.25 -12.45
CA CYS A 304 -17.07 -14.31 -13.11
C CYS A 304 -15.56 -14.04 -13.03
N VAL A 305 -15.10 -12.82 -13.31
CA VAL A 305 -13.68 -12.43 -13.16
C VAL A 305 -13.18 -12.68 -11.74
N TYR A 306 -13.96 -12.25 -10.75
CA TYR A 306 -13.65 -12.47 -9.34
C TYR A 306 -13.50 -13.95 -9.00
N LEU A 307 -14.48 -14.77 -9.40
CA LEU A 307 -14.49 -16.22 -9.14
C LEU A 307 -13.33 -16.91 -9.85
N TRP A 308 -13.12 -16.65 -11.14
CA TRP A 308 -12.04 -17.20 -11.94
C TRP A 308 -10.66 -16.84 -11.36
N THR A 309 -10.47 -15.59 -10.93
CA THR A 309 -9.23 -15.12 -10.31
C THR A 309 -8.96 -15.83 -8.98
N ARG A 310 -10.01 -16.15 -8.24
CA ARG A 310 -9.93 -16.91 -7.00
C ARG A 310 -9.56 -18.39 -7.26
N ASP A 311 -10.28 -19.02 -8.16
CA ASP A 311 -10.10 -20.40 -8.62
C ASP A 311 -10.68 -20.52 -10.04
N ALA A 312 -9.82 -20.86 -11.00
CA ALA A 312 -10.19 -20.95 -12.40
C ALA A 312 -11.28 -21.98 -12.72
N SER A 313 -11.54 -22.94 -11.82
CA SER A 313 -12.64 -23.89 -11.97
C SER A 313 -14.03 -23.32 -11.66
N LEU A 314 -14.10 -22.13 -11.05
CA LEU A 314 -15.35 -21.52 -10.60
C LEU A 314 -16.05 -20.65 -11.67
N CYS A 315 -15.41 -20.35 -12.78
CA CYS A 315 -16.02 -19.67 -13.92
C CYS A 315 -15.29 -20.03 -15.21
N ASP A 316 -15.90 -19.79 -16.37
CA ASP A 316 -15.37 -20.22 -17.69
C ASP A 316 -14.20 -19.37 -18.19
N GLY A 317 -13.73 -18.43 -17.36
CA GLY A 317 -12.54 -17.64 -17.62
C GLY A 317 -12.78 -16.22 -18.13
N PRO A 318 -11.71 -15.48 -18.47
CA PRO A 318 -11.80 -14.05 -18.81
C PRO A 318 -12.62 -13.76 -20.06
N ASP A 319 -12.69 -14.68 -21.02
CA ASP A 319 -13.47 -14.49 -22.25
C ASP A 319 -14.97 -14.30 -21.97
N SER A 320 -15.51 -14.97 -20.96
CA SER A 320 -16.88 -14.80 -20.51
C SER A 320 -17.13 -13.45 -19.83
N ALA A 321 -16.07 -12.78 -19.39
CA ALA A 321 -16.09 -11.45 -18.81
C ALA A 321 -15.80 -10.33 -19.81
N GLY A 322 -15.60 -10.66 -21.10
CA GLY A 322 -15.40 -9.69 -22.17
C GLY A 322 -14.05 -8.97 -22.20
N GLY A 323 -12.99 -9.58 -21.65
CA GLY A 323 -11.66 -8.97 -21.67
C GLY A 323 -10.52 -9.97 -21.58
N GLU A 324 -9.42 -9.70 -22.27
CA GLU A 324 -8.15 -10.34 -22.03
C GLU A 324 -7.53 -9.78 -20.74
N PHE A 325 -7.11 -10.66 -19.84
CA PHE A 325 -6.38 -10.29 -18.64
C PHE A 325 -4.91 -10.65 -18.80
N ASP A 326 -4.08 -9.63 -18.81
CA ASP A 326 -2.64 -9.83 -18.78
C ASP A 326 -2.21 -10.22 -17.36
N ASP A 327 -1.98 -11.50 -17.16
CA ASP A 327 -1.48 -12.04 -15.89
C ASP A 327 -0.06 -11.58 -15.55
N SER A 328 0.69 -11.04 -16.54
CA SER A 328 2.02 -10.46 -16.31
C SER A 328 1.98 -9.26 -15.35
N MET A 329 0.83 -8.60 -15.23
CA MET A 329 0.59 -7.48 -14.31
C MET A 329 0.36 -7.94 -12.86
N THR A 330 0.24 -9.21 -12.59
CA THR A 330 0.05 -9.73 -11.25
C THR A 330 1.38 -9.91 -10.54
N GLU A 331 1.43 -9.49 -9.27
CA GLU A 331 2.61 -9.60 -8.42
C GLU A 331 3.07 -11.02 -8.15
N GLY A 332 3.28 -11.84 -8.87
CA GLY A 332 3.79 -13.20 -8.67
C GLY A 332 4.48 -13.69 -9.92
N GLN A 333 4.23 -13.00 -11.00
CA GLN A 333 4.71 -13.42 -12.31
C GLN A 333 5.90 -12.62 -12.81
N ILE A 334 6.44 -11.78 -11.93
CA ILE A 334 7.70 -11.18 -12.25
C ILE A 334 8.72 -12.30 -12.20
N ALA A 335 9.09 -12.80 -13.35
CA ALA A 335 10.28 -13.58 -13.52
C ALA A 335 11.50 -12.67 -13.24
N LEU A 336 11.56 -12.10 -12.03
CA LEU A 336 12.75 -11.42 -11.57
C LEU A 336 13.84 -12.46 -11.50
N ARG A 337 14.92 -12.18 -12.21
CA ARG A 337 16.12 -13.00 -12.13
C ARG A 337 16.52 -13.13 -10.67
N GLN A 338 17.04 -14.31 -10.29
CA GLN A 338 17.48 -14.57 -8.93
C GLN A 338 18.34 -13.40 -8.38
N GLY A 339 18.01 -12.91 -7.19
CA GLY A 339 18.72 -11.82 -6.52
C GLY A 339 18.26 -10.42 -6.89
N VAL A 340 17.23 -10.24 -7.74
CA VAL A 340 16.63 -8.94 -8.02
C VAL A 340 15.47 -8.69 -7.05
N GLN A 341 15.43 -7.50 -6.43
CA GLN A 341 14.34 -7.06 -5.55
C GLN A 341 13.26 -6.33 -6.34
N CYS A 342 13.67 -5.36 -7.18
CA CYS A 342 12.77 -4.62 -8.06
C CYS A 342 13.41 -4.38 -9.43
N SER A 343 12.56 -4.18 -10.44
CA SER A 343 12.93 -3.72 -11.77
C SER A 343 12.12 -2.48 -12.14
N LEU A 344 12.77 -1.45 -12.65
CA LEU A 344 12.16 -0.23 -13.20
C LEU A 344 12.73 0.01 -14.59
N ASP A 345 11.91 -0.09 -15.63
CA ASP A 345 12.31 0.15 -17.02
C ASP A 345 13.62 -0.59 -17.40
N GLY A 346 13.74 -1.86 -16.98
CA GLY A 346 14.93 -2.70 -17.20
C GLY A 346 16.12 -2.46 -16.27
N ARG A 347 16.08 -1.46 -15.42
CA ARG A 347 17.07 -1.24 -14.36
C ARG A 347 16.71 -2.06 -13.13
N MET A 348 17.72 -2.59 -12.43
CA MET A 348 17.49 -3.56 -11.36
C MET A 348 18.01 -3.04 -10.02
N LEU A 349 17.15 -3.12 -8.99
CA LEU A 349 17.54 -3.04 -7.60
C LEU A 349 17.76 -4.46 -7.08
N ARG A 350 18.97 -4.76 -6.60
CA ARG A 350 19.33 -6.11 -6.17
C ARG A 350 19.08 -6.32 -4.67
N GLN A 351 18.70 -7.52 -4.30
CA GLN A 351 18.53 -7.90 -2.88
C GLN A 351 19.82 -7.73 -2.08
N THR A 352 20.98 -8.03 -2.68
CA THR A 352 22.28 -7.85 -2.05
C THR A 352 22.59 -6.39 -1.75
N ASP A 353 22.20 -5.46 -2.63
CA ASP A 353 22.43 -4.03 -2.47
C ASP A 353 21.50 -3.48 -1.37
N LEU A 354 20.26 -3.95 -1.35
CA LEU A 354 19.30 -3.62 -0.30
C LEU A 354 19.80 -4.10 1.08
N SER A 355 20.28 -5.33 1.18
CA SER A 355 20.82 -5.88 2.43
C SER A 355 22.03 -5.10 2.92
N ARG A 356 22.93 -4.72 2.00
CA ARG A 356 24.12 -3.90 2.34
C ARG A 356 23.75 -2.50 2.82
N MET A 357 22.76 -1.88 2.19
CA MET A 357 22.28 -0.56 2.60
C MET A 357 21.53 -0.65 3.93
N ALA A 358 20.69 -1.66 4.13
CA ALA A 358 19.96 -1.89 5.37
C ALA A 358 20.90 -2.15 6.58
N ALA A 359 22.07 -2.72 6.37
CA ALA A 359 23.08 -2.88 7.40
C ALA A 359 23.62 -1.53 7.95
N VAL A 360 23.58 -0.48 7.15
CA VAL A 360 24.03 0.87 7.52
C VAL A 360 22.88 1.71 8.07
N THR A 361 21.71 1.63 7.45
CA THR A 361 20.53 2.42 7.87
C THR A 361 19.82 1.81 9.07
N HIS A 362 20.08 0.53 9.39
CA HIS A 362 19.36 -0.27 10.38
C HIS A 362 17.84 -0.33 10.13
N ASP A 363 17.41 0.05 8.92
CA ASP A 363 16.02 0.10 8.50
C ASP A 363 15.92 -0.30 7.02
N ARG A 364 15.14 -1.35 6.74
CA ARG A 364 14.96 -1.87 5.39
C ARG A 364 14.16 -0.92 4.48
N GLU A 365 13.16 -0.22 5.05
CA GLU A 365 12.32 0.71 4.28
C GLU A 365 13.12 1.94 3.87
N VAL A 366 13.90 2.47 4.79
CA VAL A 366 14.84 3.57 4.51
C VAL A 366 15.88 3.14 3.47
N ALA A 367 16.48 1.97 3.62
CA ALA A 367 17.42 1.42 2.64
C ALA A 367 16.80 1.27 1.26
N PHE A 368 15.55 0.79 1.21
CA PHE A 368 14.81 0.66 -0.04
C PHE A 368 14.56 2.03 -0.67
N THR A 369 14.09 3.01 0.12
CA THR A 369 13.84 4.37 -0.37
C THR A 369 15.07 4.98 -1.02
N ILE A 370 16.21 4.94 -0.34
CA ILE A 370 17.47 5.47 -0.86
C ILE A 370 17.85 4.83 -2.20
N LEU A 371 17.82 3.51 -2.28
CA LEU A 371 18.18 2.78 -3.50
C LEU A 371 17.17 2.96 -4.62
N TYR A 372 15.89 3.09 -4.27
CA TYR A 372 14.81 3.31 -5.23
C TYR A 372 14.87 4.72 -5.84
N ASP A 373 15.03 5.76 -5.02
CA ASP A 373 15.16 7.13 -5.48
C ASP A 373 16.36 7.26 -6.44
N ARG A 374 17.48 6.63 -6.09
CA ARG A 374 18.64 6.55 -6.98
C ARG A 374 18.32 5.86 -8.31
N LEU A 375 17.56 4.76 -8.28
CA LEU A 375 17.16 4.05 -9.49
C LEU A 375 16.29 4.93 -10.41
N VAL A 376 15.39 5.71 -9.82
CA VAL A 376 14.54 6.68 -10.52
C VAL A 376 15.37 7.82 -11.08
N GLU A 377 16.24 8.44 -10.29
CA GLU A 377 17.02 9.62 -10.66
C GLU A 377 18.13 9.33 -11.67
N ALA A 378 18.65 8.10 -11.69
CA ALA A 378 19.60 7.65 -12.70
C ALA A 378 19.06 7.72 -14.15
N SER A 379 17.76 8.01 -14.32
CA SER A 379 17.16 8.33 -15.62
C SER A 379 17.39 9.78 -16.05
N LEU A 380 17.62 10.69 -15.11
CA LEU A 380 17.71 12.14 -15.35
C LEU A 380 19.14 12.60 -15.61
N ALA A 381 20.09 12.02 -14.90
CA ALA A 381 21.48 12.37 -14.98
C ALA A 381 22.38 11.14 -14.77
N LYS A 382 23.63 11.23 -15.22
CA LYS A 382 24.62 10.15 -15.07
C LYS A 382 25.86 10.68 -14.39
N VAL A 383 26.29 9.98 -13.35
CA VAL A 383 27.57 10.21 -12.70
C VAL A 383 28.53 9.09 -13.11
N SER A 384 29.67 9.47 -13.68
CA SER A 384 30.70 8.50 -14.10
C SER A 384 31.37 7.85 -12.89
N ALA A 385 31.84 6.61 -13.07
CA ALA A 385 32.60 5.89 -12.04
C ALA A 385 33.89 6.65 -11.64
N ASP A 386 34.52 7.32 -12.60
CA ASP A 386 35.74 8.13 -12.36
C ASP A 386 35.42 9.34 -11.49
N ARG A 387 34.29 10.00 -11.73
CA ARG A 387 33.87 11.13 -10.90
C ARG A 387 33.62 10.71 -9.46
N VAL A 388 32.98 9.56 -9.25
CA VAL A 388 32.79 8.97 -7.91
C VAL A 388 34.13 8.62 -7.26
N ALA A 389 35.04 8.03 -8.01
CA ALA A 389 36.38 7.69 -7.50
C ALA A 389 37.17 8.95 -7.10
N GLN A 390 37.12 10.01 -7.91
CA GLN A 390 37.76 11.30 -7.60
C GLN A 390 37.19 11.94 -6.34
N ALA A 391 35.84 11.93 -6.18
CA ALA A 391 35.20 12.47 -5.00
C ALA A 391 35.56 11.67 -3.74
N ILE A 392 35.60 10.34 -3.82
CA ILE A 392 36.08 9.49 -2.71
C ILE A 392 37.56 9.79 -2.39
N GLN A 393 38.41 9.96 -3.38
CA GLN A 393 39.82 10.33 -3.13
C GLN A 393 39.90 11.67 -2.43
N ALA A 394 39.13 12.66 -2.85
CA ALA A 394 39.05 13.95 -2.20
C ALA A 394 38.61 13.86 -0.73
N ILE A 395 37.65 12.98 -0.40
CA ILE A 395 37.26 12.69 0.99
C ILE A 395 38.47 12.08 1.76
N VAL A 396 39.15 11.11 1.16
CA VAL A 396 40.31 10.47 1.79
C VAL A 396 41.39 11.52 2.08
N ASP A 397 41.67 12.41 1.15
CA ASP A 397 42.71 13.45 1.30
C ASP A 397 42.26 14.52 2.32
N GLY A 398 41.04 15.03 2.22
CA GLY A 398 40.56 16.14 3.06
C GLY A 398 40.14 15.71 4.48
N VAL A 399 39.45 14.58 4.63
CA VAL A 399 38.92 14.15 5.93
C VAL A 399 39.86 13.21 6.68
N PHE A 400 40.62 12.38 5.93
CA PHE A 400 41.50 11.34 6.50
C PHE A 400 42.98 11.58 6.27
N GLY A 401 43.37 12.80 5.83
CA GLY A 401 44.76 13.17 5.62
C GLY A 401 45.50 12.27 4.63
N GLY A 402 44.83 11.76 3.60
CA GLY A 402 45.35 10.83 2.60
C GLY A 402 45.38 9.36 3.05
N SER A 403 45.00 9.06 4.28
CA SER A 403 45.05 7.70 4.83
C SER A 403 43.86 6.85 4.39
N ARG A 404 44.04 6.01 3.37
CA ARG A 404 43.08 5.02 2.93
C ARG A 404 42.72 3.99 4.02
N SER A 405 43.66 3.67 4.90
CA SER A 405 43.45 2.77 6.03
C SER A 405 42.48 3.39 7.05
N ALA A 406 42.65 4.67 7.40
CA ALA A 406 41.76 5.38 8.29
C ALA A 406 40.33 5.49 7.71
N TYR A 407 40.20 5.77 6.42
CA TYR A 407 38.93 5.77 5.69
C TYR A 407 38.25 4.41 5.75
N ASN A 408 38.95 3.32 5.43
CA ASN A 408 38.38 1.96 5.48
C ASN A 408 37.97 1.57 6.91
N SER A 409 38.73 1.97 7.91
CA SER A 409 38.40 1.75 9.32
C SER A 409 37.15 2.54 9.74
N ALA A 410 36.95 3.76 9.21
CA ALA A 410 35.73 4.53 9.46
C ALA A 410 34.50 3.86 8.83
N LEU A 411 34.63 3.37 7.60
CA LEU A 411 33.56 2.59 6.95
C LEU A 411 33.18 1.35 7.77
N ALA A 412 34.17 0.57 8.20
CA ALA A 412 33.95 -0.66 8.97
C ALA A 412 33.24 -0.36 10.29
N ARG A 413 33.65 0.71 11.03
CA ARG A 413 32.96 1.12 12.27
C ARG A 413 31.51 1.54 12.05
N ALA A 414 31.19 2.09 10.88
CA ALA A 414 29.83 2.47 10.49
C ALA A 414 29.03 1.30 9.88
N GLY A 415 29.53 0.07 9.91
CA GLY A 415 28.90 -1.08 9.26
C GLY A 415 28.84 -1.00 7.73
N ALA A 416 29.55 -0.04 7.15
CA ALA A 416 29.55 0.23 5.72
C ALA A 416 30.69 -0.50 5.02
N ASN A 417 30.54 -0.71 3.72
CA ASN A 417 31.57 -1.23 2.84
C ASN A 417 31.80 -0.26 1.66
N THR A 418 32.75 -0.59 0.83
CA THR A 418 33.10 0.23 -0.35
C THR A 418 31.95 0.38 -1.35
N PHE A 419 31.02 -0.58 -1.44
CA PHE A 419 29.83 -0.49 -2.27
C PHE A 419 28.90 0.62 -1.75
N VAL A 420 28.57 0.59 -0.45
CA VAL A 420 27.69 1.62 0.17
C VAL A 420 28.33 2.99 0.09
N ALA A 421 29.64 3.10 0.34
CA ALA A 421 30.37 4.36 0.21
C ALA A 421 30.32 4.93 -1.21
N ARG A 422 30.55 4.10 -2.23
CA ARG A 422 30.41 4.51 -3.63
C ARG A 422 28.99 4.91 -3.99
N ALA A 423 27.99 4.19 -3.47
CA ALA A 423 26.59 4.52 -3.65
C ALA A 423 26.26 5.88 -3.05
N ALA A 424 26.68 6.13 -1.80
CA ALA A 424 26.46 7.39 -1.10
C ALA A 424 27.04 8.60 -1.86
N VAL A 425 28.30 8.49 -2.26
CA VAL A 425 28.97 9.56 -3.01
C VAL A 425 28.34 9.77 -4.40
N ALA A 426 27.92 8.69 -5.07
CA ALA A 426 27.22 8.80 -6.34
C ALA A 426 25.85 9.49 -6.21
N ASP A 427 25.12 9.24 -5.13
CA ASP A 427 23.84 9.89 -4.85
C ASP A 427 24.00 11.40 -4.63
N GLU A 428 24.98 11.80 -3.81
CA GLU A 428 25.28 13.21 -3.55
C GLU A 428 25.67 13.95 -4.85
N LEU A 429 26.49 13.34 -5.68
CA LEU A 429 26.89 13.91 -6.98
C LEU A 429 25.69 14.00 -7.94
N LEU A 430 24.84 12.99 -7.97
CA LEU A 430 23.65 12.95 -8.80
C LEU A 430 22.64 14.02 -8.37
N ARG A 431 22.39 14.11 -7.07
CA ARG A 431 21.54 15.14 -6.48
C ARG A 431 22.05 16.54 -6.82
N ALA A 432 23.33 16.81 -6.58
CA ALA A 432 23.93 18.11 -6.88
C ALA A 432 23.83 18.47 -8.38
N GLN A 433 23.97 17.50 -9.27
CA GLN A 433 23.82 17.71 -10.70
C GLN A 433 22.37 18.04 -11.09
N ILE A 434 21.39 17.32 -10.52
CA ILE A 434 19.97 17.56 -10.79
C ILE A 434 19.54 18.91 -10.20
N GLU A 435 19.86 19.20 -8.94
CA GLU A 435 19.56 20.47 -8.29
C GLU A 435 20.17 21.65 -9.06
N GLY A 436 21.43 21.51 -9.51
CA GLY A 436 22.13 22.52 -10.30
C GLY A 436 21.45 22.83 -11.63
N SER A 437 20.72 21.87 -12.21
CA SER A 437 19.97 22.02 -13.46
C SER A 437 18.58 22.65 -13.29
N ILE A 438 18.06 22.74 -12.05
CA ILE A 438 16.74 23.32 -11.79
C ILE A 438 16.78 24.83 -11.92
N ALA A 439 16.01 25.36 -12.87
CA ALA A 439 15.80 26.79 -12.99
C ALA A 439 14.81 27.27 -11.92
N VAL A 440 15.23 28.21 -11.09
CA VAL A 440 14.36 28.86 -10.11
C VAL A 440 14.33 30.37 -10.37
N PRO A 441 13.22 31.07 -10.09
CA PRO A 441 13.16 32.51 -10.21
C PRO A 441 14.18 33.20 -9.30
N ALA A 442 14.76 34.29 -9.75
CA ALA A 442 15.57 35.12 -8.87
C ALA A 442 14.70 35.68 -7.73
N PRO A 443 15.16 35.64 -6.47
CA PRO A 443 14.42 36.19 -5.37
C PRO A 443 14.22 37.71 -5.52
N SER A 444 13.01 38.18 -5.19
CA SER A 444 12.71 39.60 -5.22
C SER A 444 13.55 40.36 -4.19
N GLU A 445 13.77 41.64 -4.41
CA GLU A 445 14.48 42.49 -3.44
C GLU A 445 13.79 42.51 -2.08
N THR A 446 12.45 42.52 -2.09
CA THR A 446 11.63 42.43 -0.88
C THR A 446 11.90 41.16 -0.10
N ALA A 447 12.02 40.01 -0.78
CA ALA A 447 12.33 38.74 -0.12
C ALA A 447 13.75 38.75 0.49
N VAL A 448 14.72 39.38 -0.17
CA VAL A 448 16.10 39.52 0.35
C VAL A 448 16.13 40.42 1.58
N GLN A 449 15.41 41.54 1.55
CA GLN A 449 15.31 42.46 2.69
C GLN A 449 14.57 41.83 3.87
N LEU A 450 13.48 41.10 3.60
CA LEU A 450 12.75 40.37 4.63
C LEU A 450 13.65 39.31 5.31
N PHE A 451 14.42 38.55 4.55
CA PHE A 451 15.37 37.58 5.11
C PHE A 451 16.38 38.27 6.03
N TYR A 452 17.00 39.36 5.58
CA TYR A 452 17.94 40.14 6.37
C TYR A 452 17.36 40.64 7.68
N ALA A 453 16.12 41.13 7.65
CA ALA A 453 15.42 41.63 8.84
C ALA A 453 14.96 40.51 9.79
N THR A 454 14.60 39.35 9.23
CA THR A 454 14.02 38.23 10.01
C THR A 454 15.11 37.38 10.70
N TYR A 455 16.30 37.27 10.11
CA TYR A 455 17.36 36.37 10.59
C TYR A 455 18.67 37.13 10.90
N PRO A 456 18.66 38.15 11.77
CA PRO A 456 19.85 38.96 12.06
C PRO A 456 20.97 38.14 12.71
N ASP A 457 20.63 37.05 13.40
CA ASP A 457 21.60 36.17 14.08
C ASP A 457 22.18 35.08 13.17
N ALA A 458 21.72 34.95 11.91
CA ALA A 458 22.27 33.99 10.97
C ALA A 458 23.76 34.29 10.75
N LEU A 459 24.61 33.23 10.78
CA LEU A 459 26.03 33.41 10.61
C LEU A 459 26.38 33.66 9.15
N ILE A 460 27.21 34.71 8.92
CA ILE A 460 27.75 35.11 7.63
C ILE A 460 29.26 35.27 7.73
N ARG A 461 30.00 34.93 6.67
CA ARG A 461 31.45 35.06 6.64
C ARG A 461 31.93 35.42 5.25
N SER A 462 33.01 36.25 5.18
CA SER A 462 33.64 36.62 3.92
C SER A 462 34.76 35.66 3.53
N PHE A 463 34.87 35.37 2.23
CA PHE A 463 35.83 34.43 1.68
C PHE A 463 36.46 34.95 0.38
N LYS A 464 37.71 34.51 0.16
CA LYS A 464 38.36 34.49 -1.15
C LYS A 464 38.54 33.02 -1.55
N VAL A 465 38.09 32.66 -2.76
CA VAL A 465 38.05 31.26 -3.22
C VAL A 465 38.56 31.15 -4.65
N GLN A 466 39.33 30.14 -4.94
CA GLN A 466 39.78 29.80 -6.30
C GLN A 466 39.61 28.28 -6.54
N PRO A 467 38.97 27.85 -7.64
CA PRO A 467 38.17 28.65 -8.59
C PRO A 467 36.92 29.27 -7.95
N ALA A 468 36.12 30.00 -8.73
CA ALA A 468 34.85 30.55 -8.29
C ALA A 468 33.90 29.46 -7.76
N ALA A 469 33.18 29.74 -6.66
CA ALA A 469 32.41 28.74 -5.94
C ALA A 469 30.88 28.98 -5.99
N PRO A 470 30.09 27.92 -6.09
CA PRO A 470 28.61 28.02 -6.14
C PRO A 470 28.03 28.74 -4.91
N TRP A 471 28.54 28.48 -3.71
CA TRP A 471 28.09 29.13 -2.48
C TRP A 471 28.42 30.62 -2.36
N LEU A 472 29.26 31.13 -3.25
CA LEU A 472 29.49 32.57 -3.45
C LEU A 472 28.75 33.12 -4.67
N GLY A 473 27.81 32.40 -5.25
CA GLY A 473 27.11 32.76 -6.48
C GLY A 473 28.06 32.77 -7.68
N ASN A 474 28.98 31.80 -7.78
CA ASN A 474 30.02 31.65 -8.81
C ASN A 474 30.98 32.83 -8.86
N ARG A 475 31.34 33.40 -7.71
CA ARG A 475 32.35 34.45 -7.55
C ARG A 475 33.57 33.94 -6.82
N THR A 476 34.65 34.63 -6.96
CA THR A 476 35.94 34.33 -6.29
C THR A 476 36.09 35.04 -4.95
N THR A 477 35.26 36.05 -4.65
CA THR A 477 35.31 36.79 -3.39
C THR A 477 33.90 37.24 -3.02
N GLY A 478 33.55 37.19 -1.73
CA GLY A 478 32.28 37.65 -1.20
C GLY A 478 31.89 36.97 0.10
N PHE A 479 30.73 37.35 0.60
CA PHE A 479 30.12 36.73 1.76
C PHE A 479 29.36 35.46 1.41
N ALA A 480 29.32 34.51 2.34
CA ALA A 480 28.45 33.34 2.30
C ALA A 480 27.70 33.17 3.65
N LEU A 481 26.46 32.71 3.60
CA LEU A 481 25.69 32.34 4.79
C LEU A 481 25.97 30.90 5.20
N ALA A 482 26.01 30.63 6.50
CA ALA A 482 26.23 29.29 7.03
C ALA A 482 25.10 28.32 6.64
N THR A 483 23.92 28.84 6.30
CA THR A 483 22.76 28.04 5.83
C THR A 483 22.86 27.56 4.39
N SER A 484 23.79 28.10 3.60
CA SER A 484 23.92 27.79 2.16
C SER A 484 25.37 27.50 1.71
N ALA A 485 26.32 27.51 2.63
CA ALA A 485 27.70 27.14 2.38
C ALA A 485 28.09 25.97 3.29
N PRO A 486 29.08 25.16 2.90
CA PRO A 486 29.57 24.06 3.72
C PRO A 486 29.96 24.52 5.14
N ALA A 487 29.42 23.88 6.17
CA ALA A 487 29.64 24.28 7.57
C ALA A 487 31.12 24.28 7.99
N ALA A 488 31.94 23.41 7.39
CA ALA A 488 33.36 23.34 7.64
C ALA A 488 34.10 24.64 7.30
N LEU A 489 33.63 25.43 6.32
CA LEU A 489 34.20 26.71 5.93
C LEU A 489 34.19 27.74 7.06
N PHE A 490 33.18 27.68 7.91
CA PHE A 490 33.01 28.59 9.05
C PHE A 490 33.95 28.29 10.22
N ARG A 491 34.62 27.12 10.19
CA ARG A 491 35.62 26.69 11.20
C ARG A 491 37.05 26.92 10.76
N LEU A 492 37.30 27.29 9.49
CA LEU A 492 38.64 27.54 9.01
C LEU A 492 39.25 28.77 9.70
N PRO A 493 40.57 28.78 9.96
CA PRO A 493 41.26 29.95 10.52
C PRO A 493 41.23 31.13 9.52
N SER A 494 41.01 32.35 10.05
CA SER A 494 40.99 33.56 9.22
C SER A 494 42.37 33.84 8.61
N ALA A 495 42.37 34.42 7.42
CA ALA A 495 43.57 34.81 6.64
C ALA A 495 44.52 33.67 6.24
N VAL A 496 44.11 32.42 6.40
CA VAL A 496 44.90 31.25 6.01
C VAL A 496 44.24 30.57 4.81
N ALA A 497 44.99 30.45 3.70
CA ALA A 497 44.55 29.70 2.55
C ALA A 497 44.53 28.19 2.88
N SER A 498 43.38 27.58 2.78
CA SER A 498 43.20 26.16 3.06
C SER A 498 42.66 25.44 1.83
N PRO A 499 43.17 24.25 1.50
CA PRO A 499 42.52 23.41 0.49
C PRO A 499 41.18 22.95 1.01
N PHE A 500 40.15 23.04 0.16
CA PHE A 500 38.80 22.62 0.47
C PHE A 500 38.21 21.87 -0.72
N THR A 501 37.82 20.66 -0.51
CA THR A 501 37.25 19.81 -1.56
C THR A 501 35.83 19.45 -1.25
N THR A 502 34.96 19.65 -2.23
CA THR A 502 33.56 19.18 -2.20
C THR A 502 33.35 18.19 -3.34
N GLY A 503 32.19 17.53 -3.36
CA GLY A 503 31.80 16.73 -4.52
C GLY A 503 31.70 17.50 -5.83
N LEU A 504 31.60 18.83 -5.76
CA LEU A 504 31.50 19.71 -6.92
C LEU A 504 32.86 20.17 -7.43
N GLY A 505 33.93 20.10 -6.62
CA GLY A 505 35.25 20.50 -7.01
C GLY A 505 36.22 20.71 -5.85
N SER A 506 37.49 20.99 -6.18
CA SER A 506 38.52 21.37 -5.23
C SER A 506 38.79 22.87 -5.33
N TYR A 507 38.89 23.49 -4.19
CA TYR A 507 39.01 24.94 -4.02
C TYR A 507 40.19 25.28 -3.09
N SER A 508 40.81 26.41 -3.32
CA SER A 508 41.63 27.08 -2.30
C SER A 508 40.76 28.16 -1.66
N VAL A 509 40.48 28.02 -0.36
CA VAL A 509 39.57 28.90 0.38
C VAL A 509 40.37 29.68 1.43
N THR A 510 40.26 30.99 1.41
CA THR A 510 40.82 31.88 2.44
C THR A 510 39.66 32.64 3.07
N PRO A 511 39.25 32.33 4.31
CA PRO A 511 38.35 33.21 5.05
C PRO A 511 39.06 34.54 5.30
N LEU A 512 38.40 35.64 4.99
CA LEU A 512 39.00 36.98 5.14
C LEU A 512 38.83 37.49 6.58
N ASP A 513 37.72 37.17 7.21
CA ASP A 513 37.36 37.60 8.56
C ASP A 513 36.81 36.45 9.42
N GLY A 514 36.46 36.72 10.67
CA GLY A 514 35.66 35.84 11.52
C GLY A 514 34.23 35.71 11.02
N ALA A 515 33.53 34.68 11.47
CA ALA A 515 32.07 34.58 11.26
C ALA A 515 31.36 35.66 12.11
N LEU A 516 30.42 36.36 11.51
CA LEU A 516 29.66 37.45 12.14
C LEU A 516 28.15 37.14 12.09
N PRO A 517 27.34 37.66 13.01
CA PRO A 517 25.89 37.72 12.82
C PRO A 517 25.55 38.56 11.58
N LEU A 518 24.55 38.15 10.83
CA LEU A 518 24.09 38.83 9.62
C LEU A 518 23.73 40.30 9.87
N GLY A 519 23.08 40.61 11.00
CA GLY A 519 22.75 41.97 11.38
C GLY A 519 23.96 42.88 11.68
N ALA A 520 25.15 42.31 11.87
CA ALA A 520 26.40 43.10 12.04
C ALA A 520 27.05 43.47 10.70
N VAL A 521 26.59 42.92 9.57
CA VAL A 521 27.12 43.19 8.22
C VAL A 521 26.13 44.11 7.49
N PRO A 522 26.61 45.24 6.88
CA PRO A 522 25.71 46.12 6.11
C PRO A 522 24.90 45.34 5.06
N TYR A 523 23.62 45.68 4.91
CA TYR A 523 22.74 45.02 3.95
C TYR A 523 23.34 44.94 2.52
N ALA A 524 23.95 46.04 2.06
CA ALA A 524 24.54 46.10 0.73
C ALA A 524 25.58 45.02 0.49
N ASP A 525 26.36 44.66 1.53
CA ASP A 525 27.42 43.65 1.47
C ASP A 525 26.85 42.24 1.61
N ALA A 526 25.86 42.05 2.47
CA ALA A 526 25.20 40.78 2.73
C ALA A 526 24.21 40.33 1.61
N ARG A 527 23.66 41.30 0.88
CA ARG A 527 22.57 41.10 -0.11
C ARG A 527 22.79 39.94 -1.08
N ASN A 528 24.01 39.84 -1.62
CA ASN A 528 24.32 38.79 -2.59
C ASN A 528 24.43 37.40 -1.95
N ALA A 529 24.93 37.32 -0.72
CA ALA A 529 24.96 36.08 0.04
C ALA A 529 23.54 35.57 0.33
N ILE A 530 22.65 36.48 0.72
CA ILE A 530 21.23 36.17 0.95
C ILE A 530 20.55 35.69 -0.34
N ARG A 531 20.77 36.35 -1.47
CA ARG A 531 20.24 35.91 -2.76
C ARG A 531 20.71 34.52 -3.14
N THR A 532 21.98 34.24 -2.96
CA THR A 532 22.58 32.92 -3.24
C THR A 532 21.93 31.85 -2.35
N ALA A 533 21.74 32.13 -1.07
CA ALA A 533 21.09 31.23 -0.12
C ALA A 533 19.62 30.96 -0.50
N LEU A 534 18.87 31.99 -0.82
CA LEU A 534 17.44 31.85 -1.22
C LEU A 534 17.30 31.06 -2.53
N VAL A 535 18.19 31.26 -3.49
CA VAL A 535 18.23 30.44 -4.74
C VAL A 535 18.57 29.00 -4.44
N SER A 536 19.56 28.74 -3.58
CA SER A 536 19.93 27.39 -3.16
C SER A 536 18.75 26.70 -2.48
N PHE A 537 18.12 27.32 -1.52
CA PHE A 537 16.95 26.80 -0.80
C PHE A 537 15.80 26.48 -1.76
N ALA A 538 15.46 27.41 -2.67
CA ALA A 538 14.40 27.19 -3.65
C ALA A 538 14.70 26.01 -4.60
N ARG A 539 15.98 25.81 -4.98
CA ARG A 539 16.40 24.65 -5.78
C ARG A 539 16.25 23.33 -5.02
N THR A 540 16.73 23.29 -3.77
CA THR A 540 16.59 22.11 -2.92
C THR A 540 15.11 21.74 -2.74
N GLN A 541 14.24 22.71 -2.46
CA GLN A 541 12.81 22.47 -2.31
C GLN A 541 12.16 21.97 -3.61
N ALA A 542 12.49 22.60 -4.74
CA ALA A 542 11.99 22.17 -6.05
C ALA A 542 12.51 20.76 -6.43
N TYR A 543 13.74 20.43 -6.06
CA TYR A 543 14.29 19.07 -6.20
C TYR A 543 13.49 18.07 -5.38
N GLU A 544 13.28 18.33 -4.09
CA GLU A 544 12.56 17.44 -3.17
C GLU A 544 11.12 17.18 -3.60
N ASP A 545 10.40 18.22 -4.01
CA ASP A 545 9.04 18.10 -4.55
C ASP A 545 9.01 17.32 -5.86
N GLY A 546 10.00 17.56 -6.72
CA GLY A 546 10.17 16.84 -7.97
C GLY A 546 10.54 15.38 -7.76
N ALA A 547 11.44 15.07 -6.82
CA ALA A 547 11.87 13.71 -6.53
C ALA A 547 10.72 12.85 -6.01
N ARG A 548 9.91 13.37 -5.08
CA ARG A 548 8.69 12.68 -4.59
C ARG A 548 7.74 12.33 -5.73
N LYS A 549 7.40 13.31 -6.57
CA LYS A 549 6.50 13.09 -7.72
C LYS A 549 7.05 12.06 -8.71
N ARG A 550 8.36 12.08 -8.94
CA ARG A 550 9.02 11.11 -9.83
C ARG A 550 9.00 9.70 -9.24
N ALA A 551 9.30 9.56 -7.95
CA ALA A 551 9.25 8.27 -7.25
C ALA A 551 7.84 7.67 -7.29
N GLU A 552 6.80 8.46 -6.99
CA GLU A 552 5.41 8.04 -7.09
C GLU A 552 5.02 7.63 -8.52
N SER A 553 5.37 8.41 -9.51
CA SER A 553 5.10 8.10 -10.92
C SER A 553 5.84 6.84 -11.41
N ALA A 554 7.07 6.63 -10.92
CA ALA A 554 7.86 5.46 -11.28
C ALA A 554 7.30 4.16 -10.69
N LEU A 555 6.60 4.22 -9.54
CA LEU A 555 6.01 3.03 -8.91
C LEU A 555 5.05 2.28 -9.83
N ASN A 556 4.33 2.97 -10.71
CA ASN A 556 3.43 2.34 -11.67
C ASN A 556 4.16 1.47 -12.72
N ARG A 557 5.46 1.70 -12.92
CA ARG A 557 6.31 0.94 -13.84
C ARG A 557 7.31 0.05 -13.12
N THR A 558 7.24 0.02 -11.80
CA THR A 558 8.18 -0.75 -10.96
C THR A 558 7.58 -2.09 -10.58
N ILE A 559 8.32 -3.13 -10.82
CA ILE A 559 7.95 -4.50 -10.54
C ILE A 559 8.85 -5.04 -9.44
N CYS A 560 8.29 -5.46 -8.29
CA CYS A 560 9.05 -5.91 -7.12
C CYS A 560 8.62 -7.29 -6.62
N LEU A 561 9.54 -8.01 -5.98
CA LEU A 561 9.24 -9.29 -5.30
C LEU A 561 8.38 -9.10 -4.03
N ARG A 562 8.48 -7.95 -3.39
CA ARG A 562 7.72 -7.58 -2.20
C ARG A 562 7.05 -6.23 -2.42
N ASP A 563 6.06 -5.95 -1.60
CA ASP A 563 5.35 -4.67 -1.59
C ASP A 563 6.15 -3.57 -0.89
N ASP A 564 7.40 -3.42 -1.30
CA ASP A 564 8.23 -2.34 -0.81
C ASP A 564 7.72 -1.01 -1.40
N LEU A 565 7.51 -0.03 -0.55
CA LEU A 565 7.16 1.34 -0.93
C LEU A 565 8.24 2.28 -0.43
N PRO A 566 8.68 3.26 -1.22
CA PRO A 566 9.59 4.27 -0.73
C PRO A 566 8.91 5.09 0.37
N SER A 567 9.69 5.47 1.38
CA SER A 567 9.23 6.42 2.39
C SER A 567 8.91 7.76 1.73
N PRO A 568 7.90 8.51 2.19
CA PRO A 568 7.63 9.86 1.71
C PRO A 568 8.76 10.87 2.06
N ALA A 569 9.64 10.53 3.00
CA ALA A 569 10.78 11.34 3.37
C ALA A 569 11.95 11.04 2.42
N LEU A 570 12.51 12.08 1.80
CA LEU A 570 13.78 11.97 1.09
C LEU A 570 14.90 11.80 2.11
N VAL A 571 15.58 10.68 2.04
CA VAL A 571 16.68 10.34 2.96
C VAL A 571 17.95 10.17 2.15
N SER A 572 19.00 10.87 2.53
CA SER A 572 20.33 10.67 1.95
C SER A 572 21.15 9.68 2.77
N VAL A 573 22.00 8.90 2.10
CA VAL A 573 22.97 8.01 2.76
C VAL A 573 23.94 8.81 3.62
N SER A 574 24.24 10.06 3.26
CA SER A 574 25.11 10.95 4.04
C SER A 574 24.59 11.23 5.45
N THR A 575 23.27 11.10 5.70
CA THR A 575 22.69 11.16 7.04
C THR A 575 23.26 10.07 7.97
N TYR A 576 23.55 8.89 7.42
CA TYR A 576 24.11 7.74 8.16
C TYR A 576 25.65 7.66 8.08
N LEU A 577 26.23 8.28 7.08
CA LEU A 577 27.66 8.31 6.83
C LEU A 577 28.13 9.76 6.64
N PRO A 578 28.07 10.60 7.70
CA PRO A 578 28.30 12.04 7.57
C PRO A 578 29.69 12.41 7.05
N PHE A 579 30.70 11.55 7.23
CA PHE A 579 32.03 11.75 6.68
C PHE A 579 32.12 11.54 5.15
N LEU A 580 31.05 11.05 4.52
CA LEU A 580 30.91 10.94 3.06
C LEU A 580 30.09 12.08 2.45
N ALA A 581 29.52 12.97 3.26
CA ALA A 581 28.76 14.10 2.77
C ALA A 581 29.69 15.05 1.98
N LEU A 582 29.34 15.33 0.73
CA LEU A 582 30.14 16.17 -0.17
C LEU A 582 29.95 17.66 0.11
N SER A 583 29.01 17.99 0.98
CA SER A 583 28.69 19.35 1.43
C SER A 583 29.14 19.62 2.87
N ALA A 584 29.72 18.65 3.55
CA ALA A 584 30.16 18.78 4.94
C ALA A 584 31.49 19.47 5.10
#